data_6cc4acd20470043ae89e9d042c0874d8
#
_entry.id   6cc4acd20470043ae89e9d042c0874d8
#
_cell.length_a   1.000
_cell.length_b   1.000
_cell.length_c   1.000
_cell.angle_alpha   90.00
_cell.angle_beta   90.00
_cell.angle_gamma   90.00
#
_symmetry.space_group_name_H-M   'P 1'
#
loop_
_entity.id
_entity.type
_entity.pdbx_description
1 polymer ?
#
loop_
_entity_poly.entity_id
_entity_poly.type
_entity_poly.pdbx_seq_one_letter_code
_entity_poly.pdbx_strand_id
1 'polypeptide(L)'
;MAFYGEKGVLCLLSDSTNSEVPGFVPSESSVLPNLDRLISEAEGRVLITTFASSTHRVAMIIETAMKHGRKIGLLGRSMLNVVGKCRELGYIRVPDDLFFPIRTIRDLPDKETLLLMTGSQGETMAALSRISRSEHPNVQLKTTDTVIFSSSPIPGNTISVSHTIDKLVYLGAKVIYGKEHGIHVSGHGCREDQKMMLALIKPKFFIPVHGEYRMQVLHGKTAVSMGVSPNNILILDNGDSIELRANSMIQGQPVKSGIEMLDNTRTGIVDARSLKERQQLANDGIVTVLIPISTDGNMVAPPRV
;
A
#
# COMPACT_ATOMS: atom_id res chain seq x y z
N MET A 1 -9.27 24.31 -9.31
CA MET A 1 -8.66 24.86 -8.09
C MET A 1 -8.60 26.39 -8.14
N ALA A 2 -7.94 27.03 -9.10
CA ALA A 2 -7.87 28.48 -9.21
C ALA A 2 -9.23 29.19 -9.10
N PHE A 3 -10.25 28.68 -9.77
CA PHE A 3 -11.63 29.19 -9.68
C PHE A 3 -12.17 29.24 -8.22
N TYR A 4 -11.89 28.27 -7.39
CA TYR A 4 -12.28 28.30 -5.98
C TYR A 4 -11.40 29.25 -5.17
N GLY A 5 -10.10 29.34 -5.51
CA GLY A 5 -9.18 30.30 -4.89
C GLY A 5 -9.60 31.76 -5.14
N GLU A 6 -10.12 32.08 -6.32
CA GLU A 6 -10.68 33.40 -6.66
C GLU A 6 -11.98 33.70 -5.92
N LYS A 7 -12.82 32.69 -5.68
CA LYS A 7 -14.04 32.83 -4.86
C LYS A 7 -13.77 32.96 -3.37
N GLY A 8 -12.58 32.62 -2.91
CA GLY A 8 -12.19 32.60 -1.51
C GLY A 8 -12.46 31.23 -0.87
N VAL A 9 -11.41 30.62 -0.32
CA VAL A 9 -11.44 29.35 0.43
C VAL A 9 -11.18 29.64 1.90
N LEU A 10 -12.13 29.27 2.73
CA LEU A 10 -12.03 29.51 4.18
C LEU A 10 -10.90 28.66 4.79
N CYS A 11 -10.87 27.37 4.52
CA CYS A 11 -9.87 26.44 5.05
C CYS A 11 -9.47 25.40 4.01
N LEU A 12 -8.18 25.13 3.93
CA LEU A 12 -7.61 24.05 3.13
C LEU A 12 -7.06 22.98 4.08
N LEU A 13 -7.55 21.76 3.94
CA LEU A 13 -6.94 20.55 4.50
C LEU A 13 -6.15 19.88 3.38
N SER A 14 -4.83 19.70 3.55
CA SER A 14 -3.96 19.21 2.48
C SER A 14 -2.99 18.14 2.97
N ASP A 15 -2.81 17.12 2.13
CA ASP A 15 -1.89 16.00 2.36
C ASP A 15 -0.44 16.47 2.54
N SER A 16 0.18 16.06 3.64
CA SER A 16 1.55 16.43 4.04
C SER A 16 2.61 15.39 3.70
N THR A 17 2.21 14.24 3.20
CA THR A 17 3.16 13.20 2.77
C THR A 17 4.13 13.80 1.74
N ASN A 18 5.39 13.45 1.79
CA ASN A 18 6.45 14.02 0.92
C ASN A 18 6.75 15.52 1.10
N SER A 19 6.29 16.20 2.15
CA SER A 19 6.68 17.60 2.42
C SER A 19 8.21 17.79 2.54
N GLU A 20 8.93 16.72 2.87
CA GLU A 20 10.39 16.68 2.95
C GLU A 20 11.06 16.56 1.59
N VAL A 21 10.33 16.10 0.56
CA VAL A 21 10.87 15.82 -0.77
C VAL A 21 10.79 17.07 -1.63
N PRO A 22 11.93 17.60 -2.12
CA PRO A 22 11.92 18.77 -3.00
C PRO A 22 11.40 18.41 -4.40
N GLY A 23 10.97 19.43 -5.16
CA GLY A 23 10.51 19.28 -6.53
C GLY A 23 9.05 18.85 -6.64
N PHE A 24 8.66 18.49 -7.85
CA PHE A 24 7.35 17.96 -8.21
C PHE A 24 7.36 16.45 -8.29
N VAL A 25 6.23 15.81 -8.02
CA VAL A 25 6.07 14.40 -8.32
C VAL A 25 5.98 14.22 -9.85
N PRO A 26 6.71 13.26 -10.44
CA PRO A 26 6.57 12.98 -11.87
C PRO A 26 5.16 12.49 -12.24
N SER A 27 4.76 12.69 -13.49
CA SER A 27 3.50 12.13 -14.00
C SER A 27 3.50 10.62 -13.90
N GLU A 28 2.34 10.03 -13.67
CA GLU A 28 2.15 8.57 -13.66
C GLU A 28 2.60 7.93 -14.99
N SER A 29 2.41 8.63 -16.11
CA SER A 29 2.87 8.18 -17.44
C SER A 29 4.40 8.04 -17.57
N SER A 30 5.17 8.66 -16.68
CA SER A 30 6.64 8.57 -16.71
C SER A 30 7.17 7.15 -16.41
N VAL A 31 6.35 6.26 -15.83
CA VAL A 31 6.75 4.87 -15.59
C VAL A 31 6.62 3.99 -16.84
N LEU A 32 5.82 4.42 -17.84
CA LEU A 32 5.50 3.62 -19.02
C LEU A 32 6.73 3.18 -19.82
N PRO A 33 7.72 4.04 -20.14
CA PRO A 33 8.89 3.61 -20.91
C PRO A 33 9.68 2.49 -20.24
N ASN A 34 9.82 2.54 -18.92
CA ASN A 34 10.53 1.52 -18.15
C ASN A 34 9.72 0.22 -18.05
N LEU A 35 8.41 0.28 -17.83
CA LEU A 35 7.55 -0.89 -17.88
C LEU A 35 7.56 -1.55 -19.27
N ASP A 36 7.47 -0.75 -20.33
CA ASP A 36 7.51 -1.23 -21.72
C ASP A 36 8.82 -1.98 -22.00
N ARG A 37 9.95 -1.39 -21.64
CA ARG A 37 11.27 -2.01 -21.78
C ARG A 37 11.37 -3.32 -20.99
N LEU A 38 11.02 -3.32 -19.72
CA LEU A 38 11.12 -4.49 -18.83
C LEU A 38 10.21 -5.65 -19.27
N ILE A 39 9.01 -5.35 -19.75
CA ILE A 39 8.08 -6.36 -20.26
C ILE A 39 8.57 -6.93 -21.60
N SER A 40 9.15 -6.11 -22.46
CA SER A 40 9.68 -6.55 -23.75
C SER A 40 10.95 -7.41 -23.63
N GLU A 41 11.85 -7.05 -22.70
CA GLU A 41 13.14 -7.74 -22.48
C GLU A 41 12.99 -9.06 -21.71
N ALA A 42 11.86 -9.30 -21.04
CA ALA A 42 11.68 -10.50 -20.23
C ALA A 42 11.54 -11.76 -21.09
N GLU A 43 12.45 -12.71 -20.91
CA GLU A 43 12.48 -13.97 -21.66
C GLU A 43 11.43 -14.99 -21.16
N GLY A 44 11.11 -14.97 -19.87
CA GLY A 44 10.11 -15.80 -19.22
C GLY A 44 8.82 -15.07 -18.93
N ARG A 45 8.08 -15.55 -17.91
CA ARG A 45 6.88 -14.88 -17.41
C ARG A 45 7.23 -13.57 -16.73
N VAL A 46 6.33 -12.60 -16.83
CA VAL A 46 6.42 -11.34 -16.09
C VAL A 46 5.38 -11.36 -14.97
N LEU A 47 5.81 -11.15 -13.75
CA LEU A 47 4.95 -11.02 -12.57
C LEU A 47 5.03 -9.57 -12.08
N ILE A 48 3.93 -8.83 -12.19
CA ILE A 48 3.91 -7.42 -11.76
C ILE A 48 3.00 -7.27 -10.55
N THR A 49 3.54 -6.69 -9.48
CA THR A 49 2.76 -6.33 -8.31
C THR A 49 2.62 -4.82 -8.20
N THR A 50 1.39 -4.37 -7.96
CA THR A 50 1.05 -2.95 -7.76
C THR A 50 -0.19 -2.81 -6.89
N PHE A 51 -0.50 -1.58 -6.48
CA PHE A 51 -1.78 -1.28 -5.83
C PHE A 51 -2.93 -1.41 -6.82
N ALA A 52 -3.96 -2.18 -6.49
CA ALA A 52 -5.14 -2.29 -7.34
C ALA A 52 -5.86 -0.95 -7.54
N SER A 53 -5.77 -0.04 -6.56
CA SER A 53 -6.34 1.32 -6.64
C SER A 53 -5.61 2.24 -7.63
N SER A 54 -4.40 1.89 -8.05
CA SER A 54 -3.63 2.64 -9.06
C SER A 54 -4.11 2.31 -10.47
N THR A 55 -5.37 2.66 -10.79
CA THR A 55 -6.07 2.26 -12.01
C THR A 55 -5.36 2.67 -13.29
N HIS A 56 -4.73 3.85 -13.33
CA HIS A 56 -3.91 4.29 -14.47
C HIS A 56 -2.72 3.36 -14.69
N ARG A 57 -2.00 2.97 -13.64
CA ARG A 57 -0.87 2.03 -13.74
C ARG A 57 -1.33 0.65 -14.19
N VAL A 58 -2.42 0.17 -13.62
CA VAL A 58 -3.04 -1.09 -14.02
C VAL A 58 -3.39 -1.07 -15.51
N ALA A 59 -4.00 0.01 -16.00
CA ALA A 59 -4.32 0.17 -17.42
C ALA A 59 -3.06 0.18 -18.29
N MET A 60 -2.02 0.95 -17.93
CA MET A 60 -0.74 1.00 -18.65
C MET A 60 -0.08 -0.39 -18.71
N ILE A 61 -0.08 -1.14 -17.61
CA ILE A 61 0.49 -2.50 -17.59
C ILE A 61 -0.29 -3.42 -18.53
N ILE A 62 -1.62 -3.36 -18.52
CA ILE A 62 -2.50 -4.17 -19.38
C ILE A 62 -2.26 -3.84 -20.87
N GLU A 63 -2.24 -2.56 -21.23
CA GLU A 63 -1.99 -2.11 -22.60
C GLU A 63 -0.58 -2.51 -23.06
N THR A 64 0.43 -2.38 -22.19
CA THR A 64 1.80 -2.79 -22.49
C THR A 64 1.91 -4.30 -22.69
N ALA A 65 1.25 -5.10 -21.86
CA ALA A 65 1.20 -6.55 -22.01
C ALA A 65 0.61 -6.95 -23.37
N MET A 66 -0.52 -6.33 -23.72
CA MET A 66 -1.18 -6.54 -25.03
C MET A 66 -0.23 -6.17 -26.21
N LYS A 67 0.45 -5.03 -26.12
CA LYS A 67 1.43 -4.56 -27.12
C LYS A 67 2.53 -5.59 -27.35
N HIS A 68 2.98 -6.30 -26.31
CA HIS A 68 4.03 -7.31 -26.38
C HIS A 68 3.50 -8.75 -26.51
N GLY A 69 2.22 -8.93 -26.89
CA GLY A 69 1.63 -10.25 -27.13
C GLY A 69 1.50 -11.12 -25.88
N ARG A 70 1.49 -10.51 -24.68
CA ARG A 70 1.36 -11.25 -23.43
C ARG A 70 -0.10 -11.33 -22.99
N LYS A 71 -0.56 -12.53 -22.72
CA LYS A 71 -1.85 -12.81 -22.07
C LYS A 71 -1.76 -12.53 -20.55
N ILE A 72 -2.83 -12.09 -19.94
CA ILE A 72 -2.82 -11.58 -18.56
C ILE A 72 -3.60 -12.50 -17.63
N GLY A 73 -2.92 -12.99 -16.59
CA GLY A 73 -3.55 -13.61 -15.43
C GLY A 73 -3.67 -12.61 -14.29
N LEU A 74 -4.89 -12.41 -13.79
CA LEU A 74 -5.13 -11.53 -12.64
C LEU A 74 -5.13 -12.32 -11.34
N LEU A 75 -4.42 -11.83 -10.32
CA LEU A 75 -4.30 -12.44 -9.02
C LEU A 75 -4.60 -11.45 -7.89
N GLY A 76 -5.40 -11.91 -6.94
CA GLY A 76 -5.87 -11.10 -5.81
C GLY A 76 -7.27 -10.54 -6.05
N ARG A 77 -8.12 -10.66 -5.02
CA ARG A 77 -9.54 -10.29 -5.10
C ARG A 77 -9.74 -8.82 -5.47
N SER A 78 -8.98 -7.92 -4.88
CA SER A 78 -9.06 -6.49 -5.18
C SER A 78 -8.62 -6.17 -6.62
N MET A 79 -7.59 -6.84 -7.15
CA MET A 79 -7.16 -6.66 -8.55
C MET A 79 -8.24 -7.10 -9.52
N LEU A 80 -8.82 -8.28 -9.30
CA LEU A 80 -9.94 -8.78 -10.11
C LEU A 80 -11.13 -7.81 -10.11
N ASN A 81 -11.52 -7.32 -8.93
CA ASN A 81 -12.66 -6.40 -8.79
C ASN A 81 -12.40 -5.06 -9.49
N VAL A 82 -11.21 -4.47 -9.29
CA VAL A 82 -10.89 -3.16 -9.88
C VAL A 82 -10.79 -3.26 -11.40
N VAL A 83 -10.07 -4.24 -11.93
CA VAL A 83 -9.97 -4.44 -13.40
C VAL A 83 -11.35 -4.71 -14.00
N GLY A 84 -12.17 -5.54 -13.36
CA GLY A 84 -13.55 -5.81 -13.80
C GLY A 84 -14.38 -4.53 -13.87
N LYS A 85 -14.36 -3.71 -12.82
CA LYS A 85 -15.08 -2.43 -12.80
C LYS A 85 -14.55 -1.40 -13.79
N CYS A 86 -13.23 -1.31 -13.95
CA CYS A 86 -12.62 -0.42 -14.95
C CYS A 86 -13.01 -0.80 -16.38
N ARG A 87 -13.14 -2.10 -16.67
CA ARG A 87 -13.63 -2.59 -17.97
C ARG A 87 -15.11 -2.29 -18.18
N GLU A 88 -15.94 -2.57 -17.18
CA GLU A 88 -17.38 -2.28 -17.19
C GLU A 88 -17.65 -0.78 -17.44
N LEU A 89 -16.87 0.10 -16.83
CA LEU A 89 -16.96 1.56 -16.98
C LEU A 89 -16.24 2.10 -18.24
N GLY A 90 -15.56 1.25 -19.00
CA GLY A 90 -14.88 1.64 -20.23
C GLY A 90 -13.53 2.37 -20.04
N TYR A 91 -12.94 2.35 -18.84
CA TYR A 91 -11.60 2.87 -18.60
C TYR A 91 -10.50 1.94 -19.12
N ILE A 92 -10.73 0.64 -19.16
CA ILE A 92 -9.83 -0.36 -19.75
C ILE A 92 -10.57 -1.00 -20.92
N ARG A 93 -10.08 -0.75 -22.14
CA ARG A 93 -10.70 -1.21 -23.39
C ARG A 93 -9.74 -2.15 -24.10
N VAL A 94 -9.82 -3.42 -23.76
CA VAL A 94 -9.01 -4.51 -24.35
C VAL A 94 -9.87 -5.71 -24.63
N PRO A 95 -9.47 -6.58 -25.59
CA PRO A 95 -10.20 -7.80 -25.91
C PRO A 95 -10.33 -8.74 -24.70
N ASP A 96 -11.42 -9.49 -24.64
CA ASP A 96 -11.67 -10.44 -23.54
C ASP A 96 -10.65 -11.58 -23.51
N ASP A 97 -10.22 -12.02 -24.67
CA ASP A 97 -9.24 -13.09 -24.84
C ASP A 97 -7.81 -12.70 -24.41
N LEU A 98 -7.60 -11.42 -24.06
CA LEU A 98 -6.33 -10.98 -23.43
C LEU A 98 -6.17 -11.60 -22.05
N PHE A 99 -7.27 -11.86 -21.35
CA PHE A 99 -7.26 -12.42 -20.00
C PHE A 99 -7.45 -13.94 -20.02
N PHE A 100 -6.72 -14.65 -19.17
CA PHE A 100 -6.88 -16.08 -18.99
C PHE A 100 -7.20 -16.45 -17.53
N PRO A 101 -7.97 -17.51 -17.29
CA PRO A 101 -8.18 -18.04 -15.95
C PRO A 101 -6.88 -18.61 -15.39
N ILE A 102 -6.48 -18.21 -14.17
CA ILE A 102 -5.18 -18.59 -13.59
C ILE A 102 -4.95 -20.11 -13.52
N ARG A 103 -6.00 -20.92 -13.49
CA ARG A 103 -5.90 -22.39 -13.51
C ARG A 103 -5.30 -22.94 -14.80
N THR A 104 -5.36 -22.18 -15.90
CA THR A 104 -4.84 -22.57 -17.22
C THR A 104 -3.45 -22.01 -17.49
N ILE A 105 -2.78 -21.44 -16.50
CA ILE A 105 -1.44 -20.83 -16.65
C ILE A 105 -0.39 -21.79 -17.21
N ARG A 106 -0.56 -23.11 -16.95
CA ARG A 106 0.39 -24.14 -17.41
C ARG A 106 0.30 -24.42 -18.89
N ASP A 107 -0.80 -24.02 -19.52
CA ASP A 107 -1.09 -24.25 -20.94
C ASP A 107 -0.52 -23.13 -21.83
N LEU A 108 0.00 -22.05 -21.22
CA LEU A 108 0.51 -20.88 -21.91
C LEU A 108 2.04 -20.87 -21.95
N PRO A 109 2.64 -20.41 -23.08
CA PRO A 109 4.07 -20.17 -23.16
C PRO A 109 4.50 -19.10 -22.14
N ASP A 110 5.63 -19.32 -21.47
CA ASP A 110 6.12 -18.40 -20.44
C ASP A 110 6.31 -16.98 -21.00
N LYS A 111 6.88 -16.85 -22.20
CA LYS A 111 7.11 -15.55 -22.86
C LYS A 111 5.83 -14.80 -23.19
N GLU A 112 4.70 -15.49 -23.31
CA GLU A 112 3.40 -14.90 -23.60
C GLU A 112 2.57 -14.67 -22.33
N THR A 113 3.13 -14.89 -21.14
CA THR A 113 2.42 -14.83 -19.87
C THR A 113 2.82 -13.63 -19.05
N LEU A 114 1.84 -12.83 -18.61
CA LEU A 114 1.99 -11.80 -17.61
C LEU A 114 0.99 -12.03 -16.47
N LEU A 115 1.48 -11.99 -15.23
CA LEU A 115 0.65 -12.06 -14.02
C LEU A 115 0.60 -10.69 -13.36
N LEU A 116 -0.58 -10.10 -13.30
CA LEU A 116 -0.82 -8.82 -12.61
C LEU A 116 -1.49 -9.08 -11.26
N MET A 117 -0.87 -8.64 -10.17
CA MET A 117 -1.27 -9.04 -8.83
C MET A 117 -1.13 -7.95 -7.78
N THR A 118 -1.80 -8.19 -6.65
CA THR A 118 -1.58 -7.48 -5.39
C THR A 118 -0.53 -8.20 -4.53
N GLY A 119 -0.09 -7.57 -3.44
CA GLY A 119 0.91 -8.12 -2.52
C GLY A 119 2.23 -7.35 -2.52
N SER A 120 2.20 -6.13 -3.07
CA SER A 120 3.37 -5.25 -3.13
C SER A 120 3.82 -4.72 -1.75
N GLN A 121 3.02 -4.93 -0.71
CA GLN A 121 3.31 -4.50 0.66
C GLN A 121 3.71 -5.65 1.58
N GLY A 122 3.93 -6.84 1.04
CA GLY A 122 4.35 -8.02 1.81
C GLY A 122 3.25 -8.59 2.70
N GLU A 123 1.98 -8.29 2.42
CA GLU A 123 0.84 -8.82 3.18
C GLU A 123 0.82 -10.35 3.09
N THR A 124 0.75 -11.02 4.22
CA THR A 124 0.93 -12.47 4.35
C THR A 124 0.00 -13.29 3.44
N MET A 125 -1.24 -12.86 3.28
CA MET A 125 -2.25 -13.57 2.50
C MET A 125 -2.33 -13.14 1.04
N ALA A 126 -1.53 -12.14 0.63
CA ALA A 126 -1.51 -11.68 -0.75
C ALA A 126 -0.90 -12.70 -1.72
N ALA A 127 -1.28 -12.59 -2.99
CA ALA A 127 -0.86 -13.55 -4.01
C ALA A 127 0.66 -13.67 -4.12
N LEU A 128 1.39 -12.55 -4.19
CA LEU A 128 2.84 -12.56 -4.31
C LEU A 128 3.53 -13.19 -3.10
N SER A 129 3.08 -12.85 -1.88
CA SER A 129 3.64 -13.42 -0.65
C SER A 129 3.44 -14.95 -0.56
N ARG A 130 2.31 -15.45 -1.06
CA ARG A 130 2.05 -16.90 -1.17
C ARG A 130 2.93 -17.55 -2.24
N ILE A 131 3.15 -16.87 -3.36
CA ILE A 131 4.06 -17.35 -4.43
C ILE A 131 5.50 -17.42 -3.89
N SER A 132 5.97 -16.41 -3.16
CA SER A 132 7.31 -16.37 -2.58
C SER A 132 7.57 -17.48 -1.52
N ARG A 133 6.49 -18.03 -0.95
CA ARG A 133 6.55 -19.18 -0.02
C ARG A 133 6.21 -20.52 -0.67
N SER A 134 6.00 -20.53 -2.00
CA SER A 134 5.55 -21.73 -2.75
C SER A 134 4.18 -22.29 -2.27
N GLU A 135 3.34 -21.44 -1.70
CA GLU A 135 2.01 -21.78 -1.15
C GLU A 135 0.85 -21.43 -2.09
N HIS A 136 1.13 -20.87 -3.26
CA HIS A 136 0.06 -20.51 -4.19
C HIS A 136 -0.40 -21.74 -5.00
N PRO A 137 -1.72 -22.06 -5.04
CA PRO A 137 -2.19 -23.34 -5.58
C PRO A 137 -1.94 -23.52 -7.08
N ASN A 138 -1.90 -22.43 -7.85
CA ASN A 138 -1.79 -22.49 -9.31
C ASN A 138 -0.47 -21.94 -9.85
N VAL A 139 0.27 -21.16 -9.08
CA VAL A 139 1.49 -20.46 -9.54
C VAL A 139 2.67 -20.88 -8.70
N GLN A 140 3.65 -21.52 -9.32
CA GLN A 140 4.97 -21.75 -8.76
C GLN A 140 5.97 -20.86 -9.49
N LEU A 141 6.89 -20.24 -8.74
CA LEU A 141 7.93 -19.38 -9.30
C LEU A 141 8.91 -20.21 -10.12
N LYS A 142 9.38 -19.65 -11.22
CA LYS A 142 10.42 -20.21 -12.09
C LYS A 142 11.65 -19.31 -12.06
N THR A 143 12.83 -19.89 -12.28
CA THR A 143 14.10 -19.14 -12.36
C THR A 143 14.15 -18.18 -13.56
N THR A 144 13.31 -18.41 -14.58
CA THR A 144 13.15 -17.55 -15.76
C THR A 144 12.17 -16.40 -15.54
N ASP A 145 11.46 -16.36 -14.40
CA ASP A 145 10.47 -15.32 -14.11
C ASP A 145 11.14 -13.98 -13.80
N THR A 146 10.51 -12.92 -14.31
CA THR A 146 10.84 -11.54 -13.94
C THR A 146 9.73 -10.98 -13.06
N VAL A 147 10.05 -10.63 -11.81
CA VAL A 147 9.12 -10.05 -10.83
C VAL A 147 9.38 -8.56 -10.71
N ILE A 148 8.36 -7.74 -10.94
CA ILE A 148 8.45 -6.28 -10.94
C ILE A 148 7.57 -5.73 -9.81
N PHE A 149 8.18 -5.00 -8.87
CA PHE A 149 7.47 -4.26 -7.82
C PHE A 149 7.18 -2.83 -8.30
N SER A 150 6.04 -2.63 -8.96
CA SER A 150 5.59 -1.30 -9.38
C SER A 150 4.90 -0.54 -8.25
N SER A 151 5.57 -0.47 -7.11
CA SER A 151 5.15 0.22 -5.88
C SER A 151 6.34 0.49 -4.98
N SER A 152 6.19 1.39 -4.02
CA SER A 152 7.14 1.55 -2.91
C SER A 152 6.52 1.02 -1.62
N PRO A 153 7.31 0.48 -0.68
CA PRO A 153 6.81 0.13 0.63
C PRO A 153 6.22 1.35 1.34
N ILE A 154 5.04 1.20 1.92
CA ILE A 154 4.50 2.21 2.83
C ILE A 154 5.23 2.11 4.18
N PRO A 155 5.29 3.20 4.97
CA PRO A 155 5.87 3.17 6.31
C PRO A 155 5.33 2.01 7.14
N GLY A 156 6.22 1.24 7.77
CA GLY A 156 5.89 0.04 8.54
C GLY A 156 5.94 -1.28 7.78
N ASN A 157 5.87 -1.30 6.45
CA ASN A 157 5.88 -2.53 5.65
C ASN A 157 7.24 -2.89 5.05
N THR A 158 8.27 -2.06 5.25
CA THR A 158 9.60 -2.25 4.63
C THR A 158 10.18 -3.63 4.91
N ILE A 159 10.09 -4.12 6.15
CA ILE A 159 10.63 -5.44 6.55
C ILE A 159 9.89 -6.56 5.81
N SER A 160 8.56 -6.54 5.77
CA SER A 160 7.76 -7.57 5.10
C SER A 160 7.99 -7.60 3.59
N VAL A 161 8.17 -6.42 2.97
CA VAL A 161 8.49 -6.30 1.55
C VAL A 161 9.88 -6.83 1.27
N SER A 162 10.91 -6.45 2.07
CA SER A 162 12.27 -6.96 1.94
C SER A 162 12.31 -8.48 2.06
N HIS A 163 11.65 -9.06 3.05
CA HIS A 163 11.58 -10.52 3.20
C HIS A 163 10.92 -11.21 1.99
N THR A 164 9.92 -10.57 1.39
CA THR A 164 9.28 -11.11 0.18
C THR A 164 10.24 -11.08 -1.00
N ILE A 165 10.96 -9.97 -1.19
CA ILE A 165 11.98 -9.81 -2.23
C ILE A 165 13.08 -10.87 -2.07
N ASP A 166 13.64 -11.01 -0.85
CA ASP A 166 14.69 -11.99 -0.55
C ASP A 166 14.28 -13.41 -0.89
N LYS A 167 13.04 -13.81 -0.54
CA LYS A 167 12.51 -15.12 -0.89
C LYS A 167 12.39 -15.33 -2.39
N LEU A 168 11.93 -14.33 -3.15
CA LEU A 168 11.80 -14.42 -4.60
C LEU A 168 13.17 -14.54 -5.26
N VAL A 169 14.17 -13.79 -4.79
CA VAL A 169 15.57 -13.91 -5.26
C VAL A 169 16.15 -15.26 -4.88
N TYR A 170 15.92 -15.74 -3.65
CA TYR A 170 16.37 -17.07 -3.21
C TYR A 170 15.80 -18.20 -4.08
N LEU A 171 14.58 -18.07 -4.57
CA LEU A 171 13.96 -19.00 -5.51
C LEU A 171 14.48 -18.86 -6.97
N GLY A 172 15.39 -17.92 -7.22
CA GLY A 172 16.09 -17.73 -8.49
C GLY A 172 15.41 -16.80 -9.49
N ALA A 173 14.34 -16.08 -9.12
CA ALA A 173 13.70 -15.13 -10.04
C ALA A 173 14.52 -13.83 -10.17
N LYS A 174 14.42 -13.18 -11.33
CA LYS A 174 14.90 -11.81 -11.52
C LYS A 174 13.93 -10.84 -10.88
N VAL A 175 14.33 -10.14 -9.81
CA VAL A 175 13.46 -9.21 -9.09
C VAL A 175 13.87 -7.78 -9.36
N ILE A 176 12.92 -6.94 -9.77
CA ILE A 176 13.11 -5.52 -10.10
C ILE A 176 12.24 -4.70 -9.13
N TYR A 177 12.89 -3.86 -8.34
CA TYR A 177 12.28 -3.03 -7.31
C TYR A 177 13.12 -1.77 -7.11
N GLY A 178 12.57 -0.78 -6.40
CA GLY A 178 13.30 0.45 -6.10
C GLY A 178 13.01 1.60 -7.07
N LYS A 179 13.36 2.80 -6.63
CA LYS A 179 13.10 4.05 -7.36
C LYS A 179 13.99 4.22 -8.59
N GLU A 180 15.18 3.65 -8.56
CA GLU A 180 16.20 3.71 -9.61
C GLU A 180 15.74 3.10 -10.94
N HIS A 181 14.79 2.17 -10.88
CA HIS A 181 14.23 1.56 -12.10
C HIS A 181 13.12 2.39 -12.76
N GLY A 182 12.64 3.46 -12.11
CA GLY A 182 11.60 4.34 -12.64
C GLY A 182 10.28 3.64 -12.95
N ILE A 183 9.94 2.61 -12.17
CA ILE A 183 8.73 1.78 -12.32
C ILE A 183 7.61 2.17 -11.37
N HIS A 184 7.82 3.20 -10.58
CA HIS A 184 6.85 3.71 -9.62
C HIS A 184 7.03 5.21 -9.42
N VAL A 185 5.94 5.93 -9.32
CA VAL A 185 5.87 7.31 -8.84
C VAL A 185 4.93 7.38 -7.64
N SER A 186 5.18 8.33 -6.73
CA SER A 186 4.33 8.53 -5.57
C SER A 186 2.96 9.06 -5.99
N GLY A 187 1.89 8.61 -5.32
CA GLY A 187 0.56 9.22 -5.43
C GLY A 187 0.44 10.51 -4.62
N HIS A 188 1.41 10.81 -3.75
CA HIS A 188 1.42 12.00 -2.90
C HIS A 188 2.31 13.08 -3.52
N GLY A 189 1.83 14.33 -3.54
CA GLY A 189 2.57 15.48 -4.05
C GLY A 189 3.82 15.79 -3.24
N CYS A 190 4.88 16.22 -3.93
CA CYS A 190 6.10 16.72 -3.32
C CYS A 190 5.95 18.20 -2.90
N ARG A 191 7.01 18.81 -2.39
CA ARG A 191 6.96 20.18 -1.84
C ARG A 191 6.46 21.22 -2.84
N GLU A 192 6.88 21.14 -4.09
CA GLU A 192 6.45 22.12 -5.11
C GLU A 192 4.99 21.90 -5.55
N ASP A 193 4.48 20.65 -5.51
CA ASP A 193 3.04 20.38 -5.70
C ASP A 193 2.21 21.01 -4.57
N GLN A 194 2.70 20.90 -3.32
CA GLN A 194 2.05 21.51 -2.15
C GLN A 194 2.04 23.04 -2.26
N LYS A 195 3.14 23.67 -2.69
CA LYS A 195 3.20 25.11 -2.96
C LYS A 195 2.24 25.52 -4.05
N MET A 196 2.16 24.76 -5.14
CA MET A 196 1.21 25.00 -6.22
C MET A 196 -0.24 24.94 -5.72
N MET A 197 -0.58 23.96 -4.89
CA MET A 197 -1.89 23.85 -4.27
C MET A 197 -2.22 25.11 -3.45
N LEU A 198 -1.31 25.53 -2.58
CA LEU A 198 -1.47 26.73 -1.75
C LEU A 198 -1.60 28.01 -2.59
N ALA A 199 -0.79 28.15 -3.65
CA ALA A 199 -0.83 29.30 -4.55
C ALA A 199 -2.15 29.41 -5.32
N LEU A 200 -2.71 28.28 -5.75
CA LEU A 200 -3.98 28.23 -6.49
C LEU A 200 -5.21 28.45 -5.60
N ILE A 201 -5.19 27.89 -4.37
CA ILE A 201 -6.32 27.91 -3.45
C ILE A 201 -6.35 29.19 -2.61
N LYS A 202 -5.19 29.71 -2.21
CA LYS A 202 -5.04 30.92 -1.35
C LYS A 202 -5.94 30.87 -0.11
N PRO A 203 -5.86 29.80 0.72
CA PRO A 203 -6.78 29.60 1.81
C PRO A 203 -6.57 30.65 2.92
N LYS A 204 -7.65 31.02 3.63
CA LYS A 204 -7.55 31.85 4.83
C LYS A 204 -6.94 31.07 6.00
N PHE A 205 -7.39 29.82 6.21
CA PHE A 205 -6.86 28.90 7.21
C PHE A 205 -6.29 27.66 6.54
N PHE A 206 -5.28 27.08 7.17
CA PHE A 206 -4.60 25.92 6.66
C PHE A 206 -4.41 24.86 7.74
N ILE A 207 -4.71 23.60 7.39
CA ILE A 207 -4.52 22.43 8.26
C ILE A 207 -3.77 21.38 7.45
N PRO A 208 -2.48 21.15 7.74
CA PRO A 208 -1.78 20.01 7.17
C PRO A 208 -2.36 18.72 7.75
N VAL A 209 -2.72 17.79 6.89
CA VAL A 209 -3.26 16.47 7.29
C VAL A 209 -2.42 15.36 6.67
N HIS A 210 -2.63 14.13 7.13
CA HIS A 210 -1.91 12.96 6.64
C HIS A 210 -0.38 13.05 6.82
N GLY A 211 0.30 11.93 6.66
CA GLY A 211 1.74 11.86 6.91
C GLY A 211 2.09 11.87 8.41
N GLU A 212 3.38 11.95 8.69
CA GLU A 212 3.91 12.00 10.06
C GLU A 212 3.96 13.46 10.55
N TYR A 213 3.99 13.65 11.88
CA TYR A 213 3.98 14.98 12.50
C TYR A 213 5.07 15.91 11.92
N ARG A 214 6.29 15.43 11.71
CA ARG A 214 7.36 16.22 11.10
C ARG A 214 7.02 16.73 9.68
N MET A 215 6.29 15.92 8.90
CA MET A 215 5.83 16.27 7.56
C MET A 215 4.78 17.37 7.63
N GLN A 216 3.86 17.28 8.57
CA GLN A 216 2.83 18.31 8.81
C GLN A 216 3.45 19.64 9.24
N VAL A 217 4.46 19.61 10.13
CA VAL A 217 5.23 20.79 10.53
C VAL A 217 5.90 21.45 9.34
N LEU A 218 6.53 20.67 8.46
CA LEU A 218 7.18 21.21 7.25
C LEU A 218 6.17 21.77 6.25
N HIS A 219 5.01 21.14 6.09
CA HIS A 219 3.93 21.63 5.24
C HIS A 219 3.38 22.96 5.78
N GLY A 220 3.23 23.09 7.11
CA GLY A 220 2.90 24.35 7.76
C GLY A 220 3.92 25.46 7.45
N LYS A 221 5.24 25.17 7.54
CA LYS A 221 6.29 26.11 7.14
C LYS A 221 6.22 26.47 5.66
N THR A 222 5.92 25.52 4.80
CA THR A 222 5.69 25.77 3.37
C THR A 222 4.49 26.70 3.19
N ALA A 223 3.39 26.51 3.91
CA ALA A 223 2.22 27.40 3.84
C ALA A 223 2.56 28.83 4.27
N VAL A 224 3.37 29.02 5.32
CA VAL A 224 3.88 30.35 5.73
C VAL A 224 4.67 30.99 4.58
N SER A 225 5.57 30.24 3.94
CA SER A 225 6.36 30.75 2.81
C SER A 225 5.49 31.14 1.59
N MET A 226 4.30 30.58 1.48
CA MET A 226 3.30 30.90 0.45
C MET A 226 2.30 31.99 0.87
N GLY A 227 2.53 32.64 2.02
CA GLY A 227 1.75 33.82 2.46
C GLY A 227 0.59 33.51 3.42
N VAL A 228 0.43 32.28 3.87
CA VAL A 228 -0.55 31.96 4.93
C VAL A 228 0.01 32.46 6.28
N SER A 229 -0.80 33.25 7.02
CA SER A 229 -0.39 33.71 8.35
C SER A 229 -0.11 32.55 9.29
N PRO A 230 1.00 32.59 10.07
CA PRO A 230 1.27 31.53 11.07
C PRO A 230 0.13 31.31 12.06
N ASN A 231 -0.60 32.36 12.40
CA ASN A 231 -1.77 32.29 13.30
C ASN A 231 -2.99 31.59 12.67
N ASN A 232 -2.96 31.35 11.37
CA ASN A 232 -4.03 30.71 10.62
C ASN A 232 -3.67 29.24 10.25
N ILE A 233 -2.65 28.68 10.89
CA ILE A 233 -2.21 27.30 10.67
C ILE A 233 -2.36 26.52 11.98
N LEU A 234 -3.06 25.38 11.93
CA LEU A 234 -3.14 24.43 13.03
C LEU A 234 -2.64 23.06 12.59
N ILE A 235 -1.74 22.48 13.39
CA ILE A 235 -1.32 21.09 13.26
C ILE A 235 -2.06 20.32 14.34
N LEU A 236 -2.84 19.32 13.93
CA LEU A 236 -3.76 18.60 14.78
C LEU A 236 -3.37 17.14 14.92
N ASP A 237 -3.56 16.60 16.11
CA ASP A 237 -3.46 15.16 16.34
C ASP A 237 -4.83 14.48 16.14
N ASN A 238 -4.80 13.14 16.06
CA ASN A 238 -6.03 12.37 16.00
C ASN A 238 -6.88 12.61 17.24
N GLY A 239 -8.14 12.98 17.04
CA GLY A 239 -9.06 13.32 18.14
C GLY A 239 -9.16 14.81 18.41
N ASP A 240 -8.24 15.63 17.94
CA ASP A 240 -8.39 17.07 18.03
C ASP A 240 -9.56 17.54 17.18
N SER A 241 -10.30 18.51 17.70
CA SER A 241 -11.41 19.16 16.99
C SER A 241 -11.15 20.65 16.80
N ILE A 242 -11.73 21.22 15.76
CA ILE A 242 -11.65 22.66 15.47
C ILE A 242 -13.03 23.23 15.26
N GLU A 243 -13.20 24.47 15.65
CA GLU A 243 -14.33 25.30 15.31
C GLU A 243 -13.89 26.35 14.28
N LEU A 244 -14.45 26.27 13.06
CA LEU A 244 -14.18 27.21 11.98
C LEU A 244 -15.30 28.22 11.86
N ARG A 245 -14.94 29.52 11.90
CA ARG A 245 -15.82 30.66 11.61
C ARG A 245 -15.20 31.52 10.53
N ALA A 246 -15.96 32.43 9.95
CA ALA A 246 -15.50 33.30 8.89
C ALA A 246 -14.17 34.03 9.20
N ASN A 247 -13.90 34.33 10.47
CA ASN A 247 -12.73 35.10 10.89
C ASN A 247 -11.89 34.44 11.97
N SER A 248 -12.21 33.23 12.39
CA SER A 248 -11.46 32.52 13.43
C SER A 248 -11.42 31.03 13.20
N MET A 249 -10.31 30.42 13.61
CA MET A 249 -10.12 28.98 13.72
C MET A 249 -9.64 28.71 15.14
N ILE A 250 -10.42 27.98 15.90
CA ILE A 250 -10.19 27.74 17.34
C ILE A 250 -10.19 26.24 17.58
N GLN A 251 -9.20 25.76 18.34
CA GLN A 251 -9.19 24.37 18.79
C GLN A 251 -10.35 24.14 19.77
N GLY A 252 -11.16 23.12 19.50
CA GLY A 252 -12.28 22.71 20.30
C GLY A 252 -11.92 21.67 21.35
N GLN A 253 -12.95 21.06 21.96
CA GLN A 253 -12.73 19.96 22.88
C GLN A 253 -12.33 18.70 22.12
N PRO A 254 -11.26 17.99 22.56
CA PRO A 254 -10.85 16.76 21.90
C PRO A 254 -11.92 15.66 22.05
N VAL A 255 -12.04 14.81 21.05
CA VAL A 255 -12.85 13.60 21.09
C VAL A 255 -11.98 12.39 21.35
N LYS A 256 -12.56 11.34 21.93
CA LYS A 256 -11.84 10.08 22.16
C LYS A 256 -11.30 9.55 20.83
N SER A 257 -10.02 9.32 20.76
CA SER A 257 -9.29 8.76 19.61
C SER A 257 -8.34 7.65 20.07
N GLY A 258 -7.80 6.91 19.14
CA GLY A 258 -6.82 5.86 19.40
C GLY A 258 -7.22 4.52 18.75
N ILE A 259 -6.41 3.51 19.00
CA ILE A 259 -6.63 2.16 18.48
C ILE A 259 -7.45 1.37 19.47
N GLU A 260 -8.58 0.83 19.02
CA GLU A 260 -9.38 -0.14 19.80
C GLU A 260 -9.26 -1.50 19.10
N MET A 261 -8.84 -2.52 19.86
CA MET A 261 -8.75 -3.89 19.37
C MET A 261 -10.09 -4.60 19.57
N LEU A 262 -10.64 -5.14 18.50
CA LEU A 262 -11.90 -5.89 18.53
C LEU A 262 -11.61 -7.40 18.47
N ASP A 263 -12.35 -8.18 19.24
CA ASP A 263 -12.33 -9.63 19.12
C ASP A 263 -13.31 -10.08 18.02
N ASN A 264 -12.80 -10.80 17.02
CA ASN A 264 -13.62 -11.33 15.91
C ASN A 264 -14.66 -12.36 16.37
N THR A 265 -14.50 -12.96 17.53
CA THR A 265 -15.38 -14.02 18.06
C THR A 265 -16.40 -13.49 19.05
N ARG A 266 -16.23 -12.29 19.56
CA ARG A 266 -17.11 -11.63 20.53
C ARG A 266 -17.28 -10.17 20.17
N THR A 267 -18.49 -9.66 20.30
CA THR A 267 -18.77 -8.23 20.16
C THR A 267 -18.25 -7.50 21.41
N GLY A 268 -16.96 -7.19 21.45
CA GLY A 268 -16.37 -6.48 22.58
C GLY A 268 -14.96 -5.98 22.28
N ILE A 269 -14.56 -4.93 23.00
CA ILE A 269 -13.20 -4.39 22.97
C ILE A 269 -12.31 -5.34 23.79
N VAL A 270 -11.17 -5.73 23.25
CA VAL A 270 -10.17 -6.53 23.95
C VAL A 270 -9.48 -5.64 24.99
N ASP A 271 -9.47 -6.06 26.24
CA ASP A 271 -8.83 -5.29 27.31
C ASP A 271 -7.28 -5.31 27.19
N ALA A 272 -6.66 -4.35 27.85
CA ALA A 272 -5.20 -4.19 27.84
C ALA A 272 -4.46 -5.40 28.44
N ARG A 273 -5.09 -6.13 29.38
CA ARG A 273 -4.50 -7.32 30.00
C ARG A 273 -4.44 -8.47 29.01
N SER A 274 -5.53 -8.75 28.31
CA SER A 274 -5.59 -9.78 27.29
C SER A 274 -4.60 -9.50 26.13
N LEU A 275 -4.43 -8.23 25.76
CA LEU A 275 -3.43 -7.84 24.76
C LEU A 275 -2.00 -8.10 25.24
N LYS A 276 -1.69 -7.76 26.52
CA LYS A 276 -0.38 -8.02 27.11
C LYS A 276 -0.09 -9.51 27.23
N GLU A 277 -1.06 -10.31 27.66
CA GLU A 277 -0.94 -11.77 27.75
C GLU A 277 -0.68 -12.39 26.34
N ARG A 278 -1.42 -11.96 25.31
CA ARG A 278 -1.19 -12.41 23.93
C ARG A 278 0.20 -12.02 23.41
N GLN A 279 0.66 -10.81 23.71
CA GLN A 279 1.98 -10.34 23.34
C GLN A 279 3.08 -11.15 24.04
N GLN A 280 2.89 -11.50 25.31
CA GLN A 280 3.80 -12.33 26.07
C GLN A 280 3.85 -13.76 25.51
N LEU A 281 2.71 -14.36 25.19
CA LEU A 281 2.64 -15.66 24.51
C LEU A 281 3.33 -15.65 23.13
N ALA A 282 3.20 -14.55 22.38
CA ALA A 282 3.84 -14.41 21.07
C ALA A 282 5.38 -14.32 21.15
N ASN A 283 5.90 -13.71 22.22
CA ASN A 283 7.35 -13.53 22.43
C ASN A 283 7.99 -14.76 23.10
N ASP A 284 7.33 -15.30 24.11
CA ASP A 284 7.90 -16.33 25.00
C ASP A 284 7.41 -17.75 24.66
N GLY A 285 6.29 -17.84 23.92
CA GLY A 285 5.63 -19.10 23.64
C GLY A 285 4.85 -19.66 24.83
N ILE A 286 4.41 -20.91 24.73
CA ILE A 286 3.74 -21.66 25.81
C ILE A 286 4.30 -23.08 25.87
N VAL A 287 4.55 -23.54 27.07
CA VAL A 287 4.92 -24.94 27.33
C VAL A 287 3.82 -25.57 28.18
N THR A 288 3.26 -26.66 27.72
CA THR A 288 2.26 -27.43 28.43
C THR A 288 2.91 -28.74 28.98
N VAL A 289 2.88 -28.90 30.28
CA VAL A 289 3.39 -30.10 30.93
C VAL A 289 2.22 -30.92 31.49
N LEU A 290 2.04 -32.13 31.01
CA LEU A 290 1.04 -33.07 31.52
C LEU A 290 1.66 -33.93 32.61
N ILE A 291 1.11 -33.85 33.82
CA ILE A 291 1.53 -34.64 34.96
C ILE A 291 0.35 -35.53 35.38
N PRO A 292 0.40 -36.84 35.11
CA PRO A 292 -0.64 -37.77 35.57
C PRO A 292 -0.46 -38.04 37.07
N ILE A 293 -1.50 -37.75 37.86
CA ILE A 293 -1.51 -37.92 39.33
C ILE A 293 -2.62 -38.88 39.68
N SER A 294 -2.32 -39.89 40.57
CA SER A 294 -3.32 -40.77 41.16
C SER A 294 -4.22 -40.01 42.15
N THR A 295 -5.32 -40.65 42.56
CA THR A 295 -6.24 -40.13 43.59
C THR A 295 -5.55 -39.90 44.93
N ASP A 296 -4.42 -40.60 45.20
CA ASP A 296 -3.63 -40.47 46.42
C ASP A 296 -2.54 -39.40 46.33
N GLY A 297 -2.52 -38.61 45.20
CA GLY A 297 -1.59 -37.52 45.02
C GLY A 297 -0.20 -37.92 44.48
N ASN A 298 0.02 -39.18 44.17
CA ASN A 298 1.30 -39.67 43.64
C ASN A 298 1.35 -39.60 42.12
N MET A 299 2.53 -39.29 41.56
CA MET A 299 2.77 -39.27 40.14
C MET A 299 2.78 -40.70 39.60
N VAL A 300 1.89 -41.05 38.67
CA VAL A 300 1.72 -42.41 38.12
C VAL A 300 2.49 -42.64 36.82
N ALA A 301 2.98 -41.61 36.20
CA ALA A 301 3.85 -41.67 35.01
C ALA A 301 4.72 -40.40 34.92
N PRO A 302 5.87 -40.44 34.20
CA PRO A 302 6.68 -39.25 34.00
C PRO A 302 5.89 -38.11 33.30
N PRO A 303 6.19 -36.84 33.64
CA PRO A 303 5.64 -35.70 32.94
C PRO A 303 5.91 -35.79 31.45
N ARG A 304 4.95 -35.33 30.64
CA ARG A 304 5.11 -35.18 29.18
C ARG A 304 4.98 -33.67 28.83
N VAL A 305 5.91 -33.21 27.99
CA VAL A 305 5.94 -31.84 27.46
C VAL A 305 5.40 -31.84 26.05
#